data_f6a2eb38641235a1b4f3bf8a6af073ec
#
_entry.id   f6a2eb38641235a1b4f3bf8a6af073ec
#
_cell.length_a   1.000
_cell.length_b   1.000
_cell.length_c   1.000
_cell.angle_alpha   90.00
_cell.angle_beta   90.00
_cell.angle_gamma   90.00
#
_symmetry.space_group_name_H-M   'P 1'
#
loop_
_entity.id
_entity.type
_entity.pdbx_description
1 polymer ?
#
loop_
_entity_poly.entity_id
_entity_poly.type
_entity_poly.pdbx_seq_one_letter_code
_entity_poly.pdbx_strand_id
1 'polypeptide(L)'
;IKIPNNIKSNIFKEAIKEYPKECCGFLIGYAENNILICENSLSTINIAANPYKFFEINPQEIINVQKSYRKDKLKIIGHYHSHPDSPLGTKPSKKDIKSVYDINLCWVIVGINVNITELSAYMPKLGQQNNYILKEITIN
;
A
#
# COMPACT_ATOMS: atom_id res chain seq x y z
N ILE A 1 9.90 -7.25 -3.14
CA ILE A 1 8.58 -7.63 -3.69
C ILE A 1 8.61 -7.61 -5.22
N LYS A 2 7.89 -8.52 -5.83
CA LYS A 2 7.66 -8.55 -7.28
C LYS A 2 6.28 -7.97 -7.58
N ILE A 3 6.23 -6.87 -8.31
CA ILE A 3 4.99 -6.22 -8.76
C ILE A 3 5.03 -6.10 -10.28
N PRO A 4 4.22 -6.87 -11.00
CA PRO A 4 4.15 -6.79 -12.47
C PRO A 4 3.74 -5.41 -12.98
N ASN A 5 4.16 -5.05 -14.18
CA ASN A 5 3.90 -3.72 -14.75
C ASN A 5 2.40 -3.42 -14.91
N ASN A 6 1.57 -4.42 -15.22
CA ASN A 6 0.13 -4.23 -15.29
C ASN A 6 -0.48 -3.87 -13.93
N ILE A 7 0.04 -4.43 -12.83
CA ILE A 7 -0.40 -4.09 -11.47
C ILE A 7 0.05 -2.68 -11.10
N LYS A 8 1.31 -2.32 -11.39
CA LYS A 8 1.80 -0.94 -11.21
C LYS A 8 0.91 0.05 -11.96
N SER A 9 0.59 -0.26 -13.23
CA SER A 9 -0.31 0.56 -14.04
C SER A 9 -1.70 0.73 -13.42
N ASN A 10 -2.27 -0.33 -12.84
CA ASN A 10 -3.57 -0.25 -12.18
C ASN A 10 -3.51 0.66 -10.95
N ILE A 11 -2.47 0.54 -10.13
CA ILE A 11 -2.24 1.39 -8.97
C ILE A 11 -2.09 2.86 -9.38
N PHE A 12 -1.32 3.13 -10.43
CA PHE A 12 -1.15 4.49 -10.96
C PHE A 12 -2.46 5.08 -11.49
N LYS A 13 -3.26 4.28 -12.20
CA LYS A 13 -4.58 4.73 -12.68
C LYS A 13 -5.50 5.12 -11.52
N GLU A 14 -5.50 4.36 -10.44
CA GLU A 14 -6.26 4.71 -9.23
C GLU A 14 -5.74 5.99 -8.58
N ALA A 15 -4.44 6.16 -8.46
CA ALA A 15 -3.85 7.38 -7.91
C ALA A 15 -4.21 8.62 -8.75
N ILE A 16 -4.19 8.50 -10.07
CA ILE A 16 -4.59 9.58 -11.00
C ILE A 16 -6.08 9.88 -10.87
N LYS A 17 -6.93 8.85 -10.82
CA LYS A 17 -8.38 8.97 -10.71
C LYS A 17 -8.81 9.68 -9.44
N GLU A 18 -8.19 9.35 -8.31
CA GLU A 18 -8.53 9.93 -7.01
C GLU A 18 -7.85 11.27 -6.73
N TYR A 19 -6.78 11.60 -7.46
CA TYR A 19 -6.06 12.87 -7.31
C TYR A 19 -7.04 14.07 -7.32
N PRO A 20 -6.95 15.03 -6.40
CA PRO A 20 -5.90 15.28 -5.40
C PRO A 20 -6.13 14.59 -4.03
N LYS A 21 -7.03 13.62 -3.94
CA LYS A 21 -7.23 12.79 -2.74
C LYS A 21 -6.27 11.62 -2.73
N GLU A 22 -5.96 11.11 -1.55
CA GLU A 22 -5.24 9.85 -1.42
C GLU A 22 -6.12 8.69 -1.88
N CYS A 23 -5.59 7.84 -2.75
CA CYS A 23 -6.18 6.53 -3.05
C CYS A 23 -5.64 5.49 -2.08
N CYS A 24 -6.34 4.38 -1.93
CA CYS A 24 -5.87 3.24 -1.16
C CYS A 24 -6.47 1.93 -1.65
N GLY A 25 -5.81 0.83 -1.31
CA GLY A 25 -6.25 -0.50 -1.68
C GLY A 25 -5.32 -1.59 -1.18
N PHE A 26 -5.63 -2.83 -1.54
CA PHE A 26 -4.88 -4.02 -1.13
C PHE A 26 -3.99 -4.54 -2.25
N LEU A 27 -2.89 -5.14 -1.84
CA LEU A 27 -2.06 -6.00 -2.69
C LEU A 27 -2.40 -7.44 -2.35
N ILE A 28 -2.75 -8.20 -3.38
CA ILE A 28 -3.11 -9.62 -3.27
C ILE A 28 -2.02 -10.46 -3.90
N GLY A 29 -1.60 -11.50 -3.22
CA GLY A 29 -0.52 -12.35 -3.70
C GLY A 29 -0.14 -13.42 -2.69
N TYR A 30 1.11 -13.83 -2.75
CA TYR A 30 1.67 -14.88 -1.90
C TYR A 30 3.17 -14.64 -1.66
N ALA A 31 3.73 -15.38 -0.73
CA ALA A 31 5.18 -15.40 -0.49
C ALA A 31 5.78 -16.68 -1.07
N GLU A 32 6.90 -16.54 -1.76
CA GLU A 32 7.67 -17.64 -2.31
C GLU A 32 9.17 -17.31 -2.20
N ASN A 33 9.95 -18.21 -1.62
CA ASN A 33 11.40 -18.02 -1.42
C ASN A 33 11.75 -16.69 -0.76
N ASN A 34 11.02 -16.29 0.27
CA ASN A 34 11.16 -15.01 0.98
C ASN A 34 10.90 -13.76 0.12
N ILE A 35 10.25 -13.92 -1.01
CA ILE A 35 9.84 -12.82 -1.89
C ILE A 35 8.31 -12.75 -1.91
N LEU A 36 7.75 -11.56 -1.70
CA LEU A 36 6.33 -11.31 -1.92
C LEU A 36 6.07 -11.18 -3.42
N ILE A 37 5.10 -11.94 -3.92
CA ILE A 37 4.68 -11.91 -5.32
C ILE A 37 3.27 -11.35 -5.38
N CYS A 38 3.11 -10.20 -6.00
CA CYS A 38 1.84 -9.53 -6.17
C CYS A 38 1.17 -10.01 -7.47
N GLU A 39 -0.03 -10.57 -7.34
CA GLU A 39 -0.82 -11.08 -8.47
C GLU A 39 -1.98 -10.14 -8.83
N ASN A 40 -2.46 -9.33 -7.88
CA ASN A 40 -3.55 -8.41 -8.10
C ASN A 40 -3.49 -7.21 -7.14
N SER A 41 -4.13 -6.12 -7.53
CA SER A 41 -4.42 -4.98 -6.66
C SER A 41 -5.92 -4.71 -6.62
N LEU A 42 -6.45 -4.48 -5.43
CA LEU A 42 -7.87 -4.18 -5.22
C LEU A 42 -8.00 -2.79 -4.63
N SER A 43 -8.62 -1.87 -5.37
CA SER A 43 -8.92 -0.53 -4.85
C SER A 43 -10.01 -0.58 -3.79
N THR A 44 -9.94 0.32 -2.81
CA THR A 44 -10.96 0.52 -1.80
C THR A 44 -11.31 2.00 -1.69
N ILE A 45 -12.47 2.28 -1.12
CA ILE A 45 -12.86 3.65 -0.82
C ILE A 45 -12.01 4.15 0.34
N ASN A 46 -11.43 5.34 0.20
CA ASN A 46 -10.78 6.04 1.30
C ASN A 46 -11.85 6.68 2.20
N ILE A 47 -12.05 6.15 3.41
CA ILE A 47 -13.06 6.64 4.36
C ILE A 47 -12.49 7.65 5.35
N ALA A 48 -11.26 8.12 5.18
CA ALA A 48 -10.67 9.15 6.05
C ALA A 48 -11.51 10.43 6.07
N ALA A 49 -11.60 11.06 7.23
CA ALA A 49 -12.31 12.35 7.38
C ALA A 49 -11.68 13.46 6.52
N ASN A 50 -10.36 13.45 6.38
CA ASN A 50 -9.62 14.31 5.46
C ASN A 50 -8.87 13.46 4.41
N PRO A 51 -9.53 13.08 3.31
CA PRO A 51 -8.94 12.19 2.31
C PRO A 51 -7.83 12.84 1.45
N TYR A 52 -7.64 14.15 1.57
CA TYR A 52 -6.57 14.87 0.87
C TYR A 52 -5.19 14.67 1.53
N LYS A 53 -5.16 14.32 2.82
CA LYS A 53 -3.93 14.17 3.61
C LYS A 53 -3.77 12.82 4.27
N PHE A 54 -4.84 12.03 4.33
CA PHE A 54 -4.88 10.76 5.04
C PHE A 54 -5.65 9.71 4.25
N PHE A 55 -5.37 8.46 4.54
CA PHE A 55 -6.21 7.36 4.08
C PHE A 55 -6.66 6.50 5.24
N GLU A 56 -7.79 5.89 5.07
CA GLU A 56 -8.33 4.88 5.98
C GLU A 56 -9.12 3.86 5.17
N ILE A 57 -8.82 2.58 5.39
CA ILE A 57 -9.56 1.47 4.77
C ILE A 57 -10.58 0.98 5.79
N ASN A 58 -11.83 0.85 5.37
CA ASN A 58 -12.87 0.30 6.22
C ASN A 58 -12.47 -1.13 6.66
N PRO A 59 -12.43 -1.43 7.98
CA PRO A 59 -12.08 -2.78 8.47
C PRO A 59 -12.95 -3.90 7.88
N GLN A 60 -14.19 -3.61 7.52
CA GLN A 60 -15.07 -4.58 6.87
C GLN A 60 -14.54 -5.04 5.51
N GLU A 61 -13.84 -4.16 4.77
CA GLU A 61 -13.21 -4.51 3.50
C GLU A 61 -12.09 -5.54 3.69
N ILE A 62 -11.31 -5.42 4.77
CA ILE A 62 -10.27 -6.40 5.11
C ILE A 62 -10.91 -7.79 5.30
N ILE A 63 -11.99 -7.85 6.07
CA ILE A 63 -12.72 -9.10 6.33
C ILE A 63 -13.29 -9.68 5.03
N ASN A 64 -13.90 -8.84 4.20
CA ASN A 64 -14.48 -9.26 2.93
C ASN A 64 -13.43 -9.86 1.99
N VAL A 65 -12.29 -9.20 1.85
CA VAL A 65 -11.17 -9.68 1.01
C VAL A 65 -10.58 -10.97 1.57
N GLN A 66 -10.35 -11.06 2.88
CA GLN A 66 -9.87 -12.29 3.52
C GLN A 66 -10.82 -13.47 3.29
N LYS A 67 -12.13 -13.25 3.36
CA LYS A 67 -13.13 -14.28 3.07
C LYS A 67 -13.08 -14.73 1.61
N SER A 68 -12.93 -13.79 0.67
CA SER A 68 -12.87 -14.07 -0.77
C SER A 68 -11.70 -14.98 -1.15
N TYR A 69 -10.58 -14.86 -0.45
CA TYR A 69 -9.35 -15.63 -0.72
C TYR A 69 -9.10 -16.77 0.28
N ARG A 70 -10.05 -17.08 1.17
CA ARG A 70 -9.85 -18.06 2.26
C ARG A 70 -9.36 -19.44 1.79
N LYS A 71 -9.82 -19.90 0.63
CA LYS A 71 -9.48 -21.22 0.08
C LYS A 71 -8.38 -21.16 -0.98
N ASP A 72 -7.83 -19.99 -1.19
CA ASP A 72 -6.81 -19.74 -2.20
C ASP A 72 -5.41 -19.72 -1.60
N LYS A 73 -4.41 -19.94 -2.46
CA LYS A 73 -3.02 -19.61 -2.18
C LYS A 73 -2.83 -18.10 -1.97
N LEU A 74 -3.68 -17.30 -2.60
CA LEU A 74 -3.64 -15.85 -2.56
C LEU A 74 -4.20 -15.30 -1.25
N LYS A 75 -3.58 -14.24 -0.77
CA LYS A 75 -4.00 -13.52 0.43
C LYS A 75 -3.62 -12.04 0.32
N ILE A 76 -4.07 -11.23 1.26
CA ILE A 76 -3.55 -9.87 1.41
C ILE A 76 -2.08 -9.97 1.81
N ILE A 77 -1.19 -9.42 0.99
CA ILE A 77 0.26 -9.35 1.24
C ILE A 77 0.72 -7.92 1.56
N GLY A 78 -0.15 -6.97 1.43
CA GLY A 78 0.14 -5.57 1.68
C GLY A 78 -1.01 -4.66 1.28
N HIS A 79 -0.74 -3.39 1.35
CA HIS A 79 -1.66 -2.34 0.88
C HIS A 79 -0.89 -1.23 0.17
N TYR A 80 -1.61 -0.42 -0.57
CA TYR A 80 -1.04 0.77 -1.19
C TYR A 80 -1.88 2.01 -0.84
N HIS A 81 -1.24 3.15 -0.87
CA HIS A 81 -1.90 4.45 -0.82
C HIS A 81 -1.07 5.49 -1.57
N SER A 82 -1.67 6.63 -1.88
CA SER A 82 -0.99 7.72 -2.59
C SER A 82 -0.75 8.93 -1.69
N HIS A 83 0.33 9.65 -1.98
CA HIS A 83 0.69 10.95 -1.41
C HIS A 83 0.54 12.02 -2.49
N PRO A 84 -0.64 12.64 -2.67
CA PRO A 84 -0.82 13.68 -3.67
C PRO A 84 -0.17 14.99 -3.22
N ASP A 85 0.65 15.55 -4.11
CA ASP A 85 1.36 16.84 -3.89
C ASP A 85 2.18 16.91 -2.59
N SER A 86 2.60 15.76 -2.07
CA SER A 86 3.38 15.71 -0.84
C SER A 86 4.86 15.94 -1.09
N PRO A 87 5.54 16.76 -0.26
CA PRO A 87 6.99 16.90 -0.32
C PRO A 87 7.73 15.61 0.06
N LEU A 88 7.06 14.65 0.70
CA LEU A 88 7.61 13.34 1.02
C LEU A 88 7.73 12.43 -0.22
N GLY A 89 6.97 12.72 -1.30
CA GLY A 89 6.93 11.85 -2.46
C GLY A 89 6.47 10.44 -2.08
N THR A 90 7.31 9.43 -2.31
CA THR A 90 7.03 8.04 -1.94
C THR A 90 7.49 7.65 -0.55
N LYS A 91 8.03 8.58 0.26
CA LYS A 91 8.50 8.27 1.61
C LYS A 91 7.34 8.20 2.61
N PRO A 92 7.39 7.27 3.58
CA PRO A 92 6.37 7.16 4.61
C PRO A 92 6.23 8.44 5.43
N SER A 93 5.00 8.81 5.74
CA SER A 93 4.71 9.88 6.69
C SER A 93 4.86 9.38 8.15
N LYS A 94 4.88 10.31 9.10
CA LYS A 94 4.85 9.96 10.52
C LYS A 94 3.59 9.18 10.89
N LYS A 95 2.46 9.51 10.27
CA LYS A 95 1.20 8.78 10.49
C LYS A 95 1.24 7.37 9.92
N ASP A 96 1.86 7.18 8.75
CA ASP A 96 2.05 5.85 8.17
C ASP A 96 2.81 4.95 9.14
N ILE A 97 3.94 5.43 9.66
CA ILE A 97 4.77 4.67 10.60
C ILE A 97 3.99 4.31 11.88
N LYS A 98 3.21 5.26 12.42
CA LYS A 98 2.36 5.02 13.60
C LYS A 98 1.20 4.05 13.34
N SER A 99 0.80 3.90 12.08
CA SER A 99 -0.32 3.05 11.68
C SER A 99 0.09 1.61 11.40
N VAL A 100 1.37 1.27 11.50
CA VAL A 100 1.86 -0.10 11.31
C VAL A 100 1.30 -1.00 12.42
N TYR A 101 0.57 -2.04 12.03
CA TYR A 101 -0.03 -3.02 12.94
C TYR A 101 0.37 -4.46 12.65
N ASP A 102 0.79 -4.76 11.43
CA ASP A 102 1.23 -6.10 11.01
C ASP A 102 2.56 -5.99 10.26
N ILE A 103 3.58 -6.62 10.83
CA ILE A 103 4.95 -6.62 10.28
C ILE A 103 5.09 -7.40 8.98
N ASN A 104 4.10 -8.21 8.63
CA ASN A 104 4.13 -9.04 7.43
C ASN A 104 3.50 -8.36 6.21
N LEU A 105 2.88 -7.21 6.39
CA LEU A 105 2.23 -6.48 5.31
C LEU A 105 3.17 -5.48 4.65
N CYS A 106 3.33 -5.61 3.35
CA CYS A 106 4.07 -4.66 2.53
C CYS A 106 3.29 -3.34 2.38
N TRP A 107 3.99 -2.22 2.46
CA TRP A 107 3.46 -0.89 2.21
C TRP A 107 3.96 -0.40 0.86
N VAL A 108 3.07 -0.09 -0.06
CA VAL A 108 3.40 0.57 -1.32
C VAL A 108 2.86 2.00 -1.28
N ILE A 109 3.74 2.95 -1.49
CA ILE A 109 3.41 4.38 -1.44
C ILE A 109 3.61 4.97 -2.83
N VAL A 110 2.58 5.62 -3.35
CA VAL A 110 2.60 6.30 -4.64
C VAL A 110 2.75 7.80 -4.41
N GLY A 111 3.85 8.35 -4.86
CA GLY A 111 4.01 9.80 -4.95
C GLY A 111 3.38 10.29 -6.25
N ILE A 112 2.45 11.22 -6.18
CA ILE A 112 1.77 11.77 -7.36
C ILE A 112 1.63 13.28 -7.29
N ASN A 113 1.97 13.94 -8.40
CA ASN A 113 1.65 15.33 -8.68
C ASN A 113 1.28 15.48 -10.16
N VAL A 114 1.07 16.70 -10.63
CA VAL A 114 0.66 16.96 -12.02
C VAL A 114 1.69 16.51 -13.08
N ASN A 115 2.95 16.24 -12.68
CA ASN A 115 4.04 15.90 -13.59
C ASN A 115 4.56 14.47 -13.40
N ILE A 116 4.50 13.93 -12.19
CA ILE A 116 5.19 12.70 -11.82
C ILE A 116 4.24 11.76 -11.09
N THR A 117 4.34 10.47 -11.43
CA THR A 117 3.72 9.38 -10.69
C THR A 117 4.78 8.29 -10.53
N GLU A 118 5.14 8.01 -9.29
CA GLU A 118 6.17 7.02 -8.93
C GLU A 118 5.72 6.21 -7.72
N LEU A 119 6.33 5.06 -7.47
CA LEU A 119 6.03 4.26 -6.30
C LEU A 119 7.27 3.63 -5.69
N SER A 120 7.23 3.45 -4.38
CA SER A 120 8.22 2.70 -3.59
C SER A 120 7.52 1.71 -2.68
N ALA A 121 8.23 0.68 -2.28
CA ALA A 121 7.72 -0.36 -1.40
C ALA A 121 8.53 -0.43 -0.11
N TYR A 122 7.86 -0.76 0.99
CA TYR A 122 8.44 -0.80 2.32
C TYR A 122 7.95 -2.03 3.08
N MET A 123 8.80 -2.57 3.92
CA MET A 123 8.41 -3.58 4.91
C MET A 123 8.61 -3.03 6.32
N PRO A 124 7.62 -3.25 7.20
CA PRO A 124 7.79 -2.91 8.61
C PRO A 124 8.95 -3.69 9.23
N LYS A 125 9.72 -3.02 10.04
CA LYS A 125 10.78 -3.61 10.85
C LYS A 125 10.71 -3.05 12.25
N LEU A 126 10.92 -3.89 13.25
CA LEU A 126 11.04 -3.43 14.64
C LEU A 126 12.32 -2.60 14.79
N GLY A 127 12.15 -1.35 15.17
CA GLY A 127 13.23 -0.43 15.48
C GLY A 127 13.54 -0.38 16.97
N GLN A 128 14.17 0.71 17.41
CA GLN A 128 14.48 0.94 18.82
C GLN A 128 13.20 1.22 19.64
N GLN A 129 13.21 0.87 20.95
CA GLN A 129 12.14 1.13 21.90
C GLN A 129 10.77 0.55 21.48
N ASN A 130 10.76 -0.62 20.83
CA ASN A 130 9.55 -1.29 20.32
C ASN A 130 8.74 -0.45 19.32
N ASN A 131 9.33 0.57 18.71
CA ASN A 131 8.72 1.32 17.62
C ASN A 131 9.00 0.63 16.27
N TYR A 132 8.05 0.73 15.35
CA TYR A 132 8.26 0.26 13.99
C TYR A 132 8.94 1.33 13.14
N ILE A 133 9.71 0.87 12.17
CA ILE A 133 10.18 1.66 11.04
C ILE A 133 9.70 0.99 9.75
N LEU A 134 9.55 1.76 8.70
CA LEU A 134 9.25 1.26 7.35
C LEU A 134 10.56 1.30 6.55
N LYS A 135 11.14 0.12 6.33
CA LYS A 135 12.37 -0.04 5.57
C LYS A 135 12.05 -0.24 4.09
N GLU A 136 12.62 0.59 3.23
CA GLU A 136 12.47 0.45 1.79
C GLU A 136 13.01 -0.89 1.29
N ILE A 137 12.27 -1.51 0.39
CA ILE A 137 12.63 -2.76 -0.26
C ILE A 137 12.58 -2.62 -1.78
N THR A 138 13.36 -3.45 -2.46
CA THR A 138 13.41 -3.45 -3.93
C THR A 138 12.10 -3.97 -4.52
N ILE A 139 11.63 -3.29 -5.56
CA ILE A 139 10.54 -3.73 -6.41
C ILE A 139 11.13 -4.34 -7.68
N ASN A 140 10.90 -5.62 -7.83
CA ASN A 140 11.33 -6.37 -9.02
C ASN A 140 10.22 -6.40 -10.06
#